data_fb9fb0ddc4dbd1197297057b581c1c6c
#
_entry.id   fb9fb0ddc4dbd1197297057b581c1c6c
#
_cell.length_a   1.000
_cell.length_b   1.000
_cell.length_c   1.000
_cell.angle_alpha   90.00
_cell.angle_beta   90.00
_cell.angle_gamma   90.00
#
_symmetry.space_group_name_H-M   'P 1'
#
loop_
_entity.id
_entity.type
_entity.pdbx_description
1 polymer ?
#
loop_
_entity_poly.entity_id
_entity_poly.type
_entity_poly.pdbx_seq_one_letter_code
_entity_poly.pdbx_strand_id
1 'polypeptide(L)'
;MFHYLLPRRLSLTCISIFMSLAVGLSAQMQVEALQRGLVAIHQDEGFYLSWRLLGTEPYETGFNIYRDGERLNQEPLTGATIFSDPEGTPESSYVVRALLDGAEVDESEPARMILNTEGPNAGYFDIPLQRPETGRLGGTYSPNDTSAGDLNGDGHYELVVMWNPSNARDNAHRGITDDVLLDAYTLDGELLWRINLGPNIRAGAHYTQFMVYDFDGNGRSEIMVKTAPGTVDGQGNAIRKGPAENADHSAIYRNATGYIIEGPEYLTVFDGLNGAELDTAEYFPVRGDVSAWGDSHGNRVDRFNAAVAYLGGERPSAVFQRGYYTRLTMAAWDWRDGQLTRRWTFDSDEPGNESYRGQGNHQLSVADVNNNGRHEIITGPAVIDSEGRGQHNVAETINPDGHGDALHVTQMVKGDPIPYIFMPFEGAGGLALRPAHSPEYLWYFHEGIDYGRGVAAELDPEVLGFHFWGSGEVGSNLFNFNGERVGNSPSSVNHVIWWNGDLSRELLNSNTIEQWHIRENRPTRLLTAEGASSINGTKANPNLQADLFGDWREEVIFNLNDTHLRVYTTTMPTEYRLPTLMHDPVYRVAIAWQNSSYNQPPHPGYYIATDMDFPPAPLKIKTP
;
A
#
# COMPACT_ATOMS: atom_id res chain seq x y z
N MET A 1 -20.32 93.89 9.07
CA MET A 1 -19.16 93.34 8.44
C MET A 1 -19.36 91.81 8.42
N PHE A 2 -19.84 91.28 7.31
CA PHE A 2 -20.15 89.86 7.18
C PHE A 2 -18.93 89.12 6.61
N HIS A 3 -18.48 88.07 7.26
CA HIS A 3 -17.51 87.12 6.69
C HIS A 3 -18.20 85.80 6.39
N TYR A 4 -18.23 85.46 5.12
CA TYR A 4 -18.69 84.18 4.60
C TYR A 4 -17.60 83.13 4.74
N LEU A 5 -17.95 81.97 5.37
CA LEU A 5 -17.14 80.77 5.38
C LEU A 5 -17.68 79.78 4.35
N LEU A 6 -16.86 79.39 3.38
CA LEU A 6 -17.12 78.37 2.37
C LEU A 6 -16.93 76.96 2.98
N PRO A 7 -17.75 75.97 2.61
CA PRO A 7 -17.58 74.62 3.08
C PRO A 7 -16.51 73.85 2.28
N ARG A 8 -15.59 73.21 3.00
CA ARG A 8 -14.62 72.24 2.43
C ARG A 8 -15.35 70.98 1.97
N ARG A 9 -15.19 70.62 0.70
CA ARG A 9 -15.58 69.31 0.15
C ARG A 9 -14.61 68.23 0.65
N LEU A 10 -15.10 67.25 1.39
CA LEU A 10 -14.41 65.97 1.61
C LEU A 10 -14.53 65.12 0.35
N SER A 11 -13.42 64.81 -0.28
CA SER A 11 -13.31 63.74 -1.30
C SER A 11 -13.23 62.40 -0.60
N LEU A 12 -14.28 61.56 -0.69
CA LEU A 12 -14.21 60.14 -0.35
C LEU A 12 -13.51 59.42 -1.50
N THR A 13 -12.30 58.97 -1.25
CA THR A 13 -11.59 58.03 -2.11
C THR A 13 -12.05 56.62 -1.74
N CYS A 14 -12.90 56.01 -2.55
CA CYS A 14 -13.22 54.59 -2.46
C CYS A 14 -12.00 53.77 -2.88
N ILE A 15 -11.32 53.15 -1.90
CA ILE A 15 -10.32 52.12 -2.15
C ILE A 15 -11.10 50.83 -2.32
N SER A 16 -11.27 50.37 -3.56
CA SER A 16 -11.76 49.03 -3.86
C SER A 16 -10.63 48.04 -3.61
N ILE A 17 -10.72 47.31 -2.49
CA ILE A 17 -9.87 46.16 -2.20
C ILE A 17 -10.38 45.03 -3.11
N PHE A 18 -9.70 44.76 -4.20
CA PHE A 18 -9.83 43.50 -4.93
C PHE A 18 -9.21 42.39 -4.04
N MET A 19 -10.02 41.68 -3.30
CA MET A 19 -9.65 40.37 -2.76
C MET A 19 -9.63 39.40 -3.94
N SER A 20 -8.46 39.17 -4.51
CA SER A 20 -8.22 38.03 -5.40
C SER A 20 -8.40 36.77 -4.55
N LEU A 21 -9.55 36.10 -4.67
CA LEU A 21 -9.61 34.68 -4.32
C LEU A 21 -8.66 33.96 -5.29
N ALA A 22 -7.44 33.70 -4.85
CA ALA A 22 -6.64 32.65 -5.42
C ALA A 22 -7.36 31.35 -5.03
N VAL A 23 -8.22 30.84 -5.90
CA VAL A 23 -8.58 29.42 -5.89
C VAL A 23 -7.26 28.72 -6.17
N GLY A 24 -6.61 28.25 -5.12
CA GLY A 24 -5.47 27.36 -5.26
C GLY A 24 -5.95 26.15 -6.04
N LEU A 25 -5.55 26.01 -7.30
CA LEU A 25 -5.65 24.75 -7.99
C LEU A 25 -4.85 23.76 -7.13
N SER A 26 -5.55 22.84 -6.46
CA SER A 26 -4.91 21.70 -5.83
C SER A 26 -4.05 21.02 -6.89
N ALA A 27 -2.77 20.80 -6.62
CA ALA A 27 -1.90 20.10 -7.54
C ALA A 27 -2.50 18.71 -7.79
N GLN A 28 -2.53 18.28 -9.06
CA GLN A 28 -2.93 16.92 -9.40
C GLN A 28 -1.78 15.97 -9.03
N MET A 29 -2.08 14.89 -8.33
CA MET A 29 -1.11 13.85 -8.00
C MET A 29 -0.76 13.08 -9.27
N GLN A 30 0.53 12.91 -9.54
CA GLN A 30 0.99 12.16 -10.70
C GLN A 30 1.00 10.66 -10.37
N VAL A 31 0.27 9.87 -11.16
CA VAL A 31 0.17 8.40 -11.05
C VAL A 31 0.64 7.75 -12.35
N GLU A 32 0.82 6.44 -12.33
CA GLU A 32 1.29 5.65 -13.49
C GLU A 32 0.30 5.73 -14.67
N ALA A 33 0.81 5.68 -15.90
CA ALA A 33 0.01 5.63 -17.13
C ALA A 33 -0.34 4.17 -17.45
N LEU A 34 -1.41 3.66 -16.86
CA LEU A 34 -1.78 2.25 -16.97
C LEU A 34 -2.45 1.91 -18.30
N GLN A 35 -2.17 0.71 -18.81
CA GLN A 35 -2.93 0.03 -19.85
C GLN A 35 -4.27 -0.48 -19.31
N ARG A 36 -5.18 -0.90 -20.22
CA ARG A 36 -6.53 -1.40 -19.87
C ARG A 36 -6.53 -2.63 -18.96
N GLY A 37 -5.42 -3.36 -18.87
CA GLY A 37 -5.34 -4.57 -18.06
C GLY A 37 -6.41 -5.60 -18.43
N LEU A 38 -6.76 -5.72 -19.72
CA LEU A 38 -7.80 -6.63 -20.18
C LEU A 38 -7.40 -8.09 -19.95
N VAL A 39 -8.27 -8.82 -19.27
CA VAL A 39 -8.15 -10.28 -19.06
C VAL A 39 -9.37 -11.00 -19.62
N ALA A 40 -9.15 -12.23 -20.09
CA ALA A 40 -10.20 -13.16 -20.51
C ALA A 40 -10.02 -14.47 -19.72
N ILE A 41 -10.96 -14.76 -18.84
CA ILE A 41 -10.88 -15.86 -17.88
C ILE A 41 -11.85 -16.95 -18.32
N HIS A 42 -11.35 -18.17 -18.47
CA HIS A 42 -12.14 -19.32 -18.86
C HIS A 42 -13.25 -19.61 -17.84
N GLN A 43 -14.45 -19.93 -18.34
CA GLN A 43 -15.59 -20.38 -17.55
C GLN A 43 -16.11 -21.71 -18.14
N ASP A 44 -17.11 -22.31 -17.49
CA ASP A 44 -17.76 -23.54 -18.00
C ASP A 44 -18.27 -23.37 -19.43
N GLU A 45 -18.75 -22.17 -19.77
CA GLU A 45 -19.15 -21.77 -21.12
C GLU A 45 -18.42 -20.48 -21.52
N GLY A 46 -17.42 -20.60 -22.42
CA GLY A 46 -16.71 -19.45 -22.98
C GLY A 46 -15.78 -18.70 -22.02
N PHE A 47 -15.83 -17.39 -22.06
CA PHE A 47 -14.89 -16.52 -21.32
C PHE A 47 -15.60 -15.35 -20.62
N TYR A 48 -15.12 -15.05 -19.43
CA TYR A 48 -15.42 -13.83 -18.68
C TYR A 48 -14.30 -12.81 -18.93
N LEU A 49 -14.65 -11.64 -19.46
CA LEU A 49 -13.73 -10.56 -19.74
C LEU A 49 -13.87 -9.48 -18.67
N SER A 50 -12.75 -8.89 -18.28
CA SER A 50 -12.69 -7.79 -17.32
C SER A 50 -11.58 -6.82 -17.69
N TRP A 51 -11.80 -5.49 -17.52
CA TRP A 51 -10.83 -4.46 -17.87
C TRP A 51 -10.98 -3.21 -17.01
N ARG A 52 -9.96 -2.35 -16.98
CA ARG A 52 -9.95 -1.11 -16.20
C ARG A 52 -10.81 -0.02 -16.82
N LEU A 53 -11.57 0.69 -15.99
CA LEU A 53 -11.90 2.09 -16.19
C LEU A 53 -10.73 2.90 -15.61
N LEU A 54 -10.09 3.75 -16.43
CA LEU A 54 -8.96 4.57 -15.95
C LEU A 54 -9.48 5.78 -15.17
N GLY A 55 -8.81 6.14 -14.08
CA GLY A 55 -9.18 7.31 -13.26
C GLY A 55 -9.00 8.67 -13.95
N THR A 56 -8.32 8.70 -15.11
CA THR A 56 -8.15 9.87 -15.97
C THR A 56 -9.28 10.04 -16.98
N GLU A 57 -10.20 9.09 -17.08
CA GLU A 57 -11.31 9.08 -18.03
C GLU A 57 -12.61 9.59 -17.41
N PRO A 58 -13.52 10.12 -18.24
CA PRO A 58 -14.90 10.36 -17.82
C PRO A 58 -15.55 9.05 -17.31
N TYR A 59 -16.34 9.14 -16.26
CA TYR A 59 -17.04 7.98 -15.72
C TYR A 59 -17.95 7.29 -16.75
N GLU A 60 -18.51 8.07 -17.68
CA GLU A 60 -19.44 7.63 -18.74
C GLU A 60 -18.74 7.01 -19.96
N THR A 61 -17.41 6.88 -19.96
CA THR A 61 -16.66 6.25 -21.06
C THR A 61 -17.30 4.93 -21.45
N GLY A 62 -17.74 4.79 -22.69
CA GLY A 62 -18.31 3.55 -23.24
C GLY A 62 -17.22 2.60 -23.72
N PHE A 63 -17.55 1.32 -23.90
CA PHE A 63 -16.61 0.32 -24.40
C PHE A 63 -17.24 -0.55 -25.48
N ASN A 64 -16.50 -0.80 -26.55
CA ASN A 64 -16.79 -1.82 -27.55
C ASN A 64 -15.84 -3.01 -27.35
N ILE A 65 -16.39 -4.21 -27.38
CA ILE A 65 -15.66 -5.46 -27.21
C ILE A 65 -15.52 -6.14 -28.56
N TYR A 66 -14.32 -6.61 -28.86
CA TYR A 66 -14.01 -7.32 -30.11
C TYR A 66 -13.40 -8.69 -29.81
N ARG A 67 -13.86 -9.72 -30.54
CA ARG A 67 -13.26 -11.03 -30.61
C ARG A 67 -12.82 -11.30 -32.07
N ASP A 68 -11.56 -11.59 -32.27
CA ASP A 68 -10.97 -11.88 -33.57
C ASP A 68 -11.26 -10.79 -34.64
N GLY A 69 -11.37 -9.53 -34.19
CA GLY A 69 -11.68 -8.37 -35.00
C GLY A 69 -13.18 -8.13 -35.24
N GLU A 70 -14.07 -8.98 -34.77
CA GLU A 70 -15.53 -8.80 -34.84
C GLU A 70 -16.07 -8.22 -33.55
N ARG A 71 -16.88 -7.15 -33.66
CA ARG A 71 -17.52 -6.50 -32.52
C ARG A 71 -18.63 -7.37 -31.94
N LEU A 72 -18.59 -7.62 -30.61
CA LEU A 72 -19.54 -8.48 -29.90
C LEU A 72 -20.78 -7.74 -29.38
N ASN A 73 -20.62 -6.53 -28.85
CA ASN A 73 -21.72 -5.75 -28.29
C ASN A 73 -22.37 -4.85 -29.35
N GLN A 74 -23.71 -4.77 -29.35
CA GLN A 74 -24.46 -3.91 -30.29
C GLN A 74 -24.37 -2.43 -29.91
N GLU A 75 -24.56 -2.13 -28.62
CA GLU A 75 -24.45 -0.79 -28.03
C GLU A 75 -23.22 -0.72 -27.14
N PRO A 76 -22.55 0.45 -27.02
CA PRO A 76 -21.42 0.59 -26.12
C PRO A 76 -21.77 0.24 -24.68
N LEU A 77 -20.88 -0.49 -23.99
CA LEU A 77 -21.04 -0.81 -22.58
C LEU A 77 -20.66 0.39 -21.72
N THR A 78 -21.59 0.88 -20.90
CA THR A 78 -21.41 2.00 -19.98
C THR A 78 -21.65 1.60 -18.51
N GLY A 79 -21.95 0.33 -18.25
CA GLY A 79 -22.05 -0.29 -16.93
C GLY A 79 -20.69 -0.77 -16.41
N ALA A 80 -20.70 -1.81 -15.58
CA ALA A 80 -19.49 -2.46 -15.10
C ALA A 80 -18.55 -2.86 -16.26
N THR A 81 -17.24 -2.84 -16.00
CA THR A 81 -16.21 -3.14 -17.02
C THR A 81 -15.96 -4.65 -17.12
N ILE A 82 -17.05 -5.38 -17.38
CA ILE A 82 -17.07 -6.84 -17.54
C ILE A 82 -17.91 -7.23 -18.76
N PHE A 83 -17.63 -8.41 -19.32
CA PHE A 83 -18.42 -8.97 -20.40
C PHE A 83 -18.26 -10.50 -20.44
N SER A 84 -19.39 -11.22 -20.62
CA SER A 84 -19.35 -12.69 -20.80
C SER A 84 -19.55 -13.04 -22.28
N ASP A 85 -18.61 -13.81 -22.83
CA ASP A 85 -18.69 -14.34 -24.20
C ASP A 85 -18.78 -15.87 -24.16
N PRO A 86 -20.01 -16.44 -24.25
CA PRO A 86 -20.21 -17.89 -24.20
C PRO A 86 -19.71 -18.64 -25.44
N GLU A 87 -19.38 -17.94 -26.52
CA GLU A 87 -18.87 -18.51 -27.76
C GLU A 87 -17.34 -18.45 -27.89
N GLY A 88 -16.67 -17.82 -26.90
CA GLY A 88 -15.22 -17.70 -26.89
C GLY A 88 -14.50 -19.04 -26.78
N THR A 89 -13.31 -19.11 -27.35
CA THR A 89 -12.42 -20.30 -27.30
C THR A 89 -11.03 -19.91 -26.79
N PRO A 90 -10.20 -20.87 -26.36
CA PRO A 90 -8.82 -20.56 -25.95
C PRO A 90 -7.95 -19.90 -27.02
N GLU A 91 -8.33 -20.03 -28.29
CA GLU A 91 -7.66 -19.43 -29.44
C GLU A 91 -8.19 -18.03 -29.78
N SER A 92 -9.29 -17.57 -29.15
CA SER A 92 -9.87 -16.27 -29.40
C SER A 92 -8.95 -15.15 -28.93
N SER A 93 -8.90 -14.06 -29.69
CA SER A 93 -8.18 -12.84 -29.33
C SER A 93 -9.18 -11.73 -29.04
N TYR A 94 -9.11 -11.16 -27.81
CA TYR A 94 -10.01 -10.10 -27.38
C TYR A 94 -9.29 -8.77 -27.26
N VAL A 95 -9.95 -7.70 -27.70
CA VAL A 95 -9.57 -6.32 -27.40
C VAL A 95 -10.79 -5.49 -27.00
N VAL A 96 -10.60 -4.48 -26.19
CA VAL A 96 -11.62 -3.48 -25.88
C VAL A 96 -11.20 -2.12 -26.43
N ARG A 97 -12.19 -1.35 -26.94
CA ARG A 97 -11.97 0.01 -27.40
C ARG A 97 -12.82 0.96 -26.58
N ALA A 98 -12.17 1.98 -26.03
CA ALA A 98 -12.85 3.05 -25.31
C ALA A 98 -13.51 4.02 -26.31
N LEU A 99 -14.70 4.51 -25.94
CA LEU A 99 -15.43 5.50 -26.72
C LEU A 99 -15.54 6.82 -25.94
N LEU A 100 -15.16 7.90 -26.61
CA LEU A 100 -15.38 9.26 -26.12
C LEU A 100 -16.19 10.03 -27.19
N ASP A 101 -17.28 10.68 -26.79
CA ASP A 101 -18.20 11.40 -27.70
C ASP A 101 -18.67 10.54 -28.89
N GLY A 102 -18.82 9.23 -28.69
CA GLY A 102 -19.28 8.28 -29.70
C GLY A 102 -18.21 7.83 -30.72
N ALA A 103 -16.96 8.24 -30.56
CA ALA A 103 -15.82 7.80 -31.36
C ALA A 103 -14.90 6.87 -30.56
N GLU A 104 -14.39 5.81 -31.18
CA GLU A 104 -13.34 4.98 -30.58
C GLU A 104 -12.03 5.78 -30.53
N VAL A 105 -11.45 5.90 -29.34
CA VAL A 105 -10.28 6.76 -29.08
C VAL A 105 -9.06 6.00 -28.59
N ASP A 106 -9.26 4.77 -28.12
CA ASP A 106 -8.21 3.94 -27.54
C ASP A 106 -8.55 2.47 -27.75
N GLU A 107 -7.54 1.63 -27.97
CA GLU A 107 -7.64 0.18 -28.09
C GLU A 107 -6.69 -0.48 -27.11
N SER A 108 -7.20 -1.44 -26.35
CA SER A 108 -6.35 -2.23 -25.45
C SER A 108 -5.38 -3.10 -26.22
N GLU A 109 -4.31 -3.53 -25.55
CA GLU A 109 -3.60 -4.72 -25.98
C GLU A 109 -4.53 -5.94 -25.96
N PRO A 110 -4.17 -7.05 -26.67
CA PRO A 110 -4.91 -8.29 -26.58
C PRO A 110 -5.01 -8.81 -25.14
N ALA A 111 -6.17 -9.35 -24.78
CA ALA A 111 -6.42 -9.86 -23.44
C ALA A 111 -5.38 -10.91 -23.02
N ARG A 112 -4.97 -10.85 -21.74
CA ARG A 112 -4.31 -11.99 -21.10
C ARG A 112 -5.33 -13.12 -20.94
N MET A 113 -5.05 -14.26 -21.59
CA MET A 113 -5.91 -15.43 -21.50
C MET A 113 -5.59 -16.22 -20.22
N ILE A 114 -6.56 -16.36 -19.32
CA ILE A 114 -6.45 -17.12 -18.06
C ILE A 114 -7.27 -18.40 -18.20
N LEU A 115 -6.61 -19.51 -18.46
CA LEU A 115 -7.25 -20.77 -18.78
C LEU A 115 -7.49 -21.67 -17.57
N ASN A 116 -6.75 -21.44 -16.46
CA ASN A 116 -6.93 -22.24 -15.25
C ASN A 116 -7.97 -21.61 -14.35
N THR A 117 -8.80 -22.45 -13.74
CA THR A 117 -9.85 -22.04 -12.80
C THR A 117 -9.77 -22.85 -11.50
N GLU A 118 -10.20 -22.25 -10.40
CA GLU A 118 -10.35 -22.91 -9.11
C GLU A 118 -11.74 -22.62 -8.53
N GLY A 119 -12.57 -23.67 -8.46
CA GLY A 119 -13.99 -23.49 -8.19
C GLY A 119 -14.71 -22.75 -9.33
N PRO A 120 -15.96 -22.32 -9.12
CA PRO A 120 -16.78 -21.72 -10.16
C PRO A 120 -16.48 -20.24 -10.44
N ASN A 121 -15.77 -19.53 -9.53
CA ASN A 121 -15.72 -18.07 -9.51
C ASN A 121 -14.29 -17.50 -9.44
N ALA A 122 -13.26 -18.31 -9.72
CA ALA A 122 -11.88 -17.84 -9.69
C ALA A 122 -11.08 -18.36 -10.87
N GLY A 123 -10.41 -17.46 -11.58
CA GLY A 123 -9.34 -17.78 -12.51
C GLY A 123 -7.98 -17.65 -11.85
N TYR A 124 -6.98 -18.36 -12.34
CA TYR A 124 -5.60 -18.19 -11.87
C TYR A 124 -4.56 -18.48 -12.95
N PHE A 125 -3.37 -17.94 -12.76
CA PHE A 125 -2.18 -18.32 -13.50
C PHE A 125 -0.96 -18.34 -12.56
N ASP A 126 0.05 -19.10 -12.99
CA ASP A 126 1.28 -19.27 -12.23
C ASP A 126 2.42 -18.48 -12.87
N ILE A 127 3.15 -17.73 -12.06
CA ILE A 127 4.36 -17.01 -12.44
C ILE A 127 5.56 -17.86 -11.99
N PRO A 128 6.31 -18.48 -12.90
CA PRO A 128 7.49 -19.27 -12.54
C PRO A 128 8.59 -18.37 -11.98
N LEU A 129 9.20 -18.79 -10.87
CA LEU A 129 10.28 -18.07 -10.21
C LEU A 129 11.61 -18.82 -10.34
N GLN A 130 12.70 -18.08 -10.44
CA GLN A 130 14.06 -18.60 -10.38
C GLN A 130 14.54 -18.64 -8.93
N ARG A 131 14.10 -19.68 -8.17
CA ARG A 131 14.45 -19.82 -6.75
C ARG A 131 15.96 -19.70 -6.56
N PRO A 132 16.45 -18.86 -5.61
CA PRO A 132 17.87 -18.76 -5.31
C PRO A 132 18.47 -20.09 -4.81
N GLU A 133 19.76 -20.30 -5.07
CA GLU A 133 20.50 -21.40 -4.45
C GLU A 133 20.52 -21.25 -2.92
N THR A 134 20.77 -22.37 -2.23
CA THR A 134 20.94 -22.36 -0.77
C THR A 134 22.00 -21.35 -0.36
N GLY A 135 21.67 -20.51 0.60
CA GLY A 135 22.53 -19.45 1.09
C GLY A 135 23.84 -19.99 1.70
N ARG A 136 24.82 -19.13 1.85
CA ARG A 136 26.18 -19.49 2.36
C ARG A 136 26.16 -20.09 3.75
N LEU A 137 25.11 -19.84 4.53
CA LEU A 137 24.90 -20.33 5.91
C LEU A 137 23.86 -21.47 5.98
N GLY A 138 23.43 -21.98 4.81
CA GLY A 138 22.55 -23.14 4.70
C GLY A 138 21.06 -22.81 4.69
N GLY A 139 20.67 -21.54 4.65
CA GLY A 139 19.26 -21.14 4.52
C GLY A 139 18.74 -21.40 3.10
N THR A 140 17.58 -22.06 3.01
CA THR A 140 16.82 -22.16 1.76
C THR A 140 15.90 -20.96 1.62
N TYR A 141 15.54 -20.58 0.39
CA TYR A 141 14.75 -19.38 0.14
C TYR A 141 13.30 -19.69 -0.21
N SER A 142 12.41 -18.85 0.30
CA SER A 142 10.99 -18.82 -0.07
C SER A 142 10.60 -17.40 -0.51
N PRO A 143 9.74 -17.22 -1.55
CA PRO A 143 9.21 -15.91 -1.90
C PRO A 143 8.34 -15.40 -0.75
N ASN A 144 8.53 -14.13 -0.39
CA ASN A 144 7.86 -13.47 0.72
C ASN A 144 7.15 -12.21 0.23
N ASP A 145 7.27 -11.12 0.96
CA ASP A 145 6.66 -9.84 0.59
C ASP A 145 6.95 -9.48 -0.87
N THR A 146 5.92 -9.06 -1.57
CA THR A 146 5.97 -8.70 -2.98
C THR A 146 5.36 -7.32 -3.15
N SER A 147 5.87 -6.53 -4.08
CA SER A 147 5.32 -5.25 -4.47
C SER A 147 5.18 -5.18 -5.99
N ALA A 148 4.30 -4.31 -6.48
CA ALA A 148 4.08 -4.11 -7.90
C ALA A 148 4.48 -2.70 -8.32
N GLY A 149 5.02 -2.56 -9.55
CA GLY A 149 5.33 -1.30 -10.20
C GLY A 149 5.51 -1.49 -11.68
N ASP A 150 5.21 -0.48 -12.47
CA ASP A 150 5.55 -0.44 -13.89
C ASP A 150 7.05 -0.12 -14.01
N LEU A 151 7.88 -1.18 -14.11
CA LEU A 151 9.33 -1.05 -14.09
C LEU A 151 9.93 -0.66 -15.45
N ASN A 152 9.20 -0.94 -16.52
CA ASN A 152 9.66 -0.74 -17.88
C ASN A 152 8.98 0.43 -18.60
N GLY A 153 7.85 0.92 -18.09
CA GLY A 153 7.09 2.05 -18.61
C GLY A 153 6.09 1.68 -19.71
N ASP A 154 5.65 0.41 -19.75
CA ASP A 154 4.68 -0.06 -20.75
C ASP A 154 3.21 0.00 -20.28
N GLY A 155 2.98 0.40 -19.03
CA GLY A 155 1.66 0.51 -18.42
C GLY A 155 1.12 -0.80 -17.83
N HIS A 156 1.95 -1.84 -17.76
CA HIS A 156 1.70 -3.08 -17.05
C HIS A 156 2.56 -3.15 -15.79
N TYR A 157 2.12 -3.95 -14.83
CA TYR A 157 2.89 -4.14 -13.61
C TYR A 157 3.84 -5.32 -13.71
N GLU A 158 5.09 -5.10 -13.31
CA GLU A 158 6.02 -6.13 -12.89
C GLU A 158 5.96 -6.32 -11.37
N LEU A 159 6.48 -7.44 -10.90
CA LEU A 159 6.54 -7.78 -9.48
C LEU A 159 7.98 -7.73 -8.97
N VAL A 160 8.18 -7.05 -7.85
CA VAL A 160 9.42 -7.12 -7.07
C VAL A 160 9.19 -8.04 -5.89
N VAL A 161 9.88 -9.19 -5.87
CA VAL A 161 9.70 -10.28 -4.91
C VAL A 161 10.88 -10.34 -3.95
N MET A 162 10.62 -10.27 -2.66
CA MET A 162 11.63 -10.50 -1.63
C MET A 162 11.78 -11.99 -1.36
N TRP A 163 13.01 -12.49 -1.43
CA TRP A 163 13.37 -13.84 -1.03
C TRP A 163 13.84 -13.86 0.43
N ASN A 164 13.09 -14.56 1.28
CA ASN A 164 13.40 -14.69 2.69
C ASN A 164 14.10 -16.02 2.96
N PRO A 165 15.31 -16.02 3.58
CA PRO A 165 16.00 -17.26 3.91
C PRO A 165 15.34 -17.96 5.10
N SER A 166 15.32 -19.29 5.12
CA SER A 166 14.71 -20.11 6.19
C SER A 166 15.34 -19.92 7.57
N ASN A 167 16.54 -19.33 7.62
CA ASN A 167 17.21 -18.93 8.86
C ASN A 167 16.99 -17.47 9.26
N ALA A 168 16.03 -16.76 8.64
CA ALA A 168 15.58 -15.43 9.06
C ALA A 168 15.20 -15.40 10.54
N ARG A 169 15.37 -14.25 11.19
CA ARG A 169 15.10 -14.08 12.63
C ARG A 169 14.39 -12.75 12.90
N ASP A 170 13.42 -12.80 13.78
CA ASP A 170 12.86 -11.57 14.35
C ASP A 170 13.94 -10.81 15.15
N ASN A 171 13.74 -9.50 15.30
CA ASN A 171 14.65 -8.60 16.01
C ASN A 171 14.88 -8.99 17.47
N ALA A 172 13.89 -9.60 18.12
CA ALA A 172 14.00 -10.08 19.51
C ALA A 172 14.87 -11.35 19.64
N HIS A 173 15.15 -12.07 18.55
CA HIS A 173 15.82 -13.37 18.59
C HIS A 173 17.23 -13.33 18.02
N ARG A 174 18.18 -13.95 18.72
CA ARG A 174 19.56 -14.14 18.23
C ARG A 174 19.58 -15.12 17.06
N GLY A 175 20.56 -14.99 16.21
CA GLY A 175 20.83 -15.92 15.11
C GLY A 175 21.41 -15.19 13.90
N ILE A 176 22.31 -15.89 13.24
CA ILE A 176 22.91 -15.42 11.99
C ILE A 176 21.99 -15.80 10.84
N THR A 177 21.77 -14.90 9.91
CA THR A 177 20.89 -15.09 8.74
C THR A 177 21.69 -15.10 7.45
N ASP A 178 21.20 -15.77 6.44
CA ASP A 178 21.65 -15.56 5.06
C ASP A 178 21.16 -14.22 4.51
N ASP A 179 21.66 -13.85 3.33
CA ASP A 179 21.39 -12.57 2.70
C ASP A 179 19.91 -12.49 2.26
N VAL A 180 19.34 -11.29 2.26
CA VAL A 180 18.02 -11.02 1.64
C VAL A 180 18.25 -10.69 0.16
N LEU A 181 17.39 -11.23 -0.71
CA LEU A 181 17.45 -10.97 -2.15
C LEU A 181 16.14 -10.31 -2.59
N LEU A 182 16.24 -9.41 -3.57
CA LEU A 182 15.09 -8.83 -4.27
C LEU A 182 15.20 -9.20 -5.75
N ASP A 183 14.15 -9.78 -6.30
CA ASP A 183 14.05 -10.13 -7.71
C ASP A 183 12.92 -9.35 -8.38
N ALA A 184 13.11 -8.91 -9.62
CA ALA A 184 12.01 -8.41 -10.43
C ALA A 184 11.61 -9.44 -11.50
N TYR A 185 10.30 -9.62 -11.66
CA TYR A 185 9.70 -10.54 -12.63
C TYR A 185 8.59 -9.87 -13.42
N THR A 186 8.51 -10.16 -14.71
CA THR A 186 7.27 -9.93 -15.46
C THR A 186 6.17 -10.90 -14.99
N LEU A 187 4.91 -10.61 -15.29
CA LEU A 187 3.80 -11.53 -14.98
C LEU A 187 3.87 -12.85 -15.77
N ASP A 188 4.77 -12.98 -16.77
CA ASP A 188 5.04 -14.21 -17.50
C ASP A 188 6.24 -14.99 -16.92
N GLY A 189 6.86 -14.49 -15.86
CA GLY A 189 7.94 -15.16 -15.11
C GLY A 189 9.34 -14.94 -15.68
N GLU A 190 9.52 -13.94 -16.54
CA GLU A 190 10.87 -13.51 -16.94
C GLU A 190 11.53 -12.79 -15.76
N LEU A 191 12.69 -13.28 -15.31
CA LEU A 191 13.52 -12.61 -14.33
C LEU A 191 14.26 -11.44 -14.99
N LEU A 192 13.93 -10.21 -14.61
CA LEU A 192 14.58 -9.00 -15.12
C LEU A 192 15.94 -8.78 -14.45
N TRP A 193 15.99 -8.90 -13.13
CA TRP A 193 17.21 -8.72 -12.34
C TRP A 193 17.06 -9.32 -10.93
N ARG A 194 18.22 -9.48 -10.26
CA ARG A 194 18.33 -9.87 -8.84
C ARG A 194 19.30 -8.95 -8.12
N ILE A 195 18.85 -8.29 -7.06
CA ILE A 195 19.66 -7.52 -6.12
C ILE A 195 19.95 -8.40 -4.90
N ASN A 196 21.22 -8.46 -4.47
CA ASN A 196 21.62 -9.11 -3.22
C ASN A 196 21.96 -8.04 -2.18
N LEU A 197 21.16 -7.93 -1.11
CA LEU A 197 21.39 -6.93 -0.05
C LEU A 197 22.63 -7.21 0.81
N GLY A 198 23.18 -8.42 0.72
CA GLY A 198 24.47 -8.77 1.30
C GLY A 198 24.44 -9.08 2.81
N PRO A 199 25.62 -9.43 3.37
CA PRO A 199 25.74 -9.97 4.72
C PRO A 199 25.51 -8.94 5.83
N ASN A 200 25.44 -7.66 5.51
CA ASN A 200 25.25 -6.56 6.45
C ASN A 200 23.81 -6.04 6.48
N ILE A 201 22.86 -6.73 5.83
CA ILE A 201 21.43 -6.60 6.01
C ILE A 201 20.91 -7.92 6.63
N ARG A 202 20.32 -7.85 7.81
CA ARG A 202 19.80 -9.03 8.50
C ARG A 202 18.42 -9.41 7.94
N ALA A 203 18.14 -10.70 7.77
CA ALA A 203 16.85 -11.17 7.33
C ALA A 203 15.85 -11.34 8.48
N GLY A 204 14.63 -10.83 8.30
CA GLY A 204 13.51 -10.91 9.23
C GLY A 204 12.47 -9.82 8.96
N ALA A 205 11.28 -9.98 9.52
CA ALA A 205 10.10 -9.18 9.20
C ALA A 205 10.27 -7.65 9.32
N HIS A 206 11.20 -7.16 10.13
CA HIS A 206 11.34 -5.73 10.40
C HIS A 206 12.60 -5.09 9.81
N TYR A 207 13.40 -5.83 9.02
CA TYR A 207 14.70 -5.32 8.58
C TYR A 207 14.70 -4.74 7.17
N THR A 208 13.83 -5.23 6.28
CA THR A 208 13.87 -4.90 4.85
C THR A 208 12.48 -4.47 4.38
N GLN A 209 12.25 -3.18 4.33
CA GLN A 209 11.13 -2.56 3.64
C GLN A 209 11.67 -1.97 2.35
N PHE A 210 11.04 -2.29 1.22
CA PHE A 210 11.43 -1.80 -0.09
C PHE A 210 10.23 -1.13 -0.76
N MET A 211 10.45 0.06 -1.29
CA MET A 211 9.41 0.86 -1.92
C MET A 211 9.60 0.84 -3.43
N VAL A 212 8.55 0.39 -4.14
CA VAL A 212 8.49 0.31 -5.60
C VAL A 212 7.51 1.34 -6.10
N TYR A 213 8.00 2.39 -6.74
CA TYR A 213 7.17 3.50 -7.20
C TYR A 213 7.90 4.35 -8.23
N ASP A 214 7.16 5.03 -9.11
CA ASP A 214 7.69 6.08 -9.99
C ASP A 214 7.94 7.36 -9.17
N PHE A 215 9.14 7.47 -8.57
CA PHE A 215 9.47 8.58 -7.68
C PHE A 215 9.79 9.87 -8.43
N ASP A 216 10.38 9.82 -9.61
CA ASP A 216 10.75 11.02 -10.37
C ASP A 216 9.69 11.47 -11.37
N GLY A 217 8.66 10.65 -11.59
CA GLY A 217 7.53 10.97 -12.45
C GLY A 217 7.82 10.76 -13.93
N ASN A 218 8.75 9.87 -14.27
CA ASN A 218 9.12 9.57 -15.66
C ASN A 218 8.29 8.45 -16.30
N GLY A 219 7.36 7.84 -15.57
CA GLY A 219 6.51 6.73 -16.00
C GLY A 219 7.11 5.35 -15.76
N ARG A 220 8.24 5.24 -15.04
CA ARG A 220 8.87 3.97 -14.65
C ARG A 220 9.19 3.96 -13.17
N SER A 221 8.85 2.86 -12.51
CA SER A 221 9.09 2.72 -11.09
C SER A 221 10.57 2.44 -10.78
N GLU A 222 11.09 3.08 -9.73
CA GLU A 222 12.35 2.76 -9.08
C GLU A 222 12.13 1.91 -7.84
N ILE A 223 13.22 1.36 -7.30
CA ILE A 223 13.25 0.65 -6.02
C ILE A 223 14.09 1.42 -5.02
N MET A 224 13.50 1.81 -3.88
CA MET A 224 14.24 2.35 -2.75
C MET A 224 14.28 1.36 -1.60
N VAL A 225 15.47 1.06 -1.10
CA VAL A 225 15.67 0.11 0.00
C VAL A 225 16.90 0.45 0.82
N LYS A 226 16.87 0.09 2.11
CA LYS A 226 18.06 0.16 2.98
C LYS A 226 19.12 -0.82 2.51
N THR A 227 20.36 -0.35 2.35
CA THR A 227 21.53 -1.11 1.92
C THR A 227 22.71 -0.94 2.88
N ALA A 228 23.79 -1.67 2.65
CA ALA A 228 25.01 -1.61 3.44
C ALA A 228 26.23 -2.06 2.60
N PRO A 229 27.47 -1.94 3.09
CA PRO A 229 28.63 -2.56 2.43
C PRO A 229 28.38 -4.06 2.17
N GLY A 230 28.67 -4.51 0.94
CA GLY A 230 28.41 -5.87 0.49
C GLY A 230 27.10 -6.04 -0.29
N THR A 231 26.27 -5.01 -0.41
CA THR A 231 25.13 -5.01 -1.33
C THR A 231 25.62 -5.03 -2.78
N VAL A 232 24.98 -5.89 -3.60
CA VAL A 232 25.26 -6.07 -5.04
C VAL A 232 23.97 -5.74 -5.80
N ASP A 233 24.08 -4.86 -6.80
CA ASP A 233 22.98 -4.40 -7.64
C ASP A 233 22.52 -5.46 -8.65
N GLY A 234 21.46 -5.17 -9.41
CA GLY A 234 20.90 -6.07 -10.42
C GLY A 234 21.81 -6.32 -11.63
N GLN A 235 22.90 -5.56 -11.77
CA GLN A 235 23.93 -5.73 -12.81
C GLN A 235 25.15 -6.54 -12.31
N GLY A 236 25.11 -7.02 -11.05
CA GLY A 236 26.19 -7.78 -10.43
C GLY A 236 27.33 -6.91 -9.87
N ASN A 237 27.15 -5.60 -9.74
CA ASN A 237 28.14 -4.69 -9.21
C ASN A 237 27.87 -4.38 -7.72
N ALA A 238 28.94 -4.28 -6.92
CA ALA A 238 28.79 -3.69 -5.60
C ALA A 238 28.34 -2.22 -5.73
N ILE A 239 27.44 -1.75 -4.86
CA ILE A 239 27.03 -0.34 -4.82
C ILE A 239 28.25 0.55 -4.54
N ARG A 240 28.39 1.68 -5.26
CA ARG A 240 29.58 2.55 -5.19
C ARG A 240 29.28 4.04 -5.32
N LYS A 241 28.02 4.45 -5.31
CA LYS A 241 27.70 5.88 -5.39
C LYS A 241 27.66 6.53 -4.00
N GLY A 242 27.84 7.83 -3.97
CA GLY A 242 27.80 8.61 -2.74
C GLY A 242 28.69 8.04 -1.62
N PRO A 243 28.18 7.83 -0.40
CA PRO A 243 28.96 7.33 0.72
C PRO A 243 29.45 5.88 0.56
N ALA A 244 28.90 5.11 -0.38
CA ALA A 244 29.32 3.74 -0.66
C ALA A 244 30.58 3.65 -1.55
N GLU A 245 31.03 4.75 -2.18
CA GLU A 245 32.15 4.78 -3.13
C GLU A 245 33.44 4.14 -2.58
N ASN A 246 33.76 4.44 -1.33
CA ASN A 246 34.99 4.00 -0.67
C ASN A 246 34.72 2.97 0.43
N ALA A 247 33.54 2.35 0.47
CA ALA A 247 33.21 1.34 1.47
C ALA A 247 34.02 0.05 1.26
N ASP A 248 34.39 -0.60 2.36
CA ASP A 248 34.91 -1.96 2.31
C ASP A 248 33.77 -2.96 2.17
N HIS A 249 33.45 -3.36 0.94
CA HIS A 249 32.40 -4.31 0.61
C HIS A 249 32.72 -5.76 1.04
N SER A 250 33.93 -6.05 1.52
CA SER A 250 34.28 -7.33 2.10
C SER A 250 34.10 -7.38 3.62
N ALA A 251 33.91 -6.24 4.27
CA ALA A 251 33.69 -6.14 5.71
C ALA A 251 32.36 -6.76 6.15
N ILE A 252 32.38 -7.48 7.27
CA ILE A 252 31.20 -8.06 7.90
C ILE A 252 31.03 -7.43 9.28
N TYR A 253 30.00 -6.62 9.45
CA TYR A 253 29.69 -5.90 10.69
C TYR A 253 28.83 -6.72 11.66
N ARG A 254 28.34 -7.86 11.21
CA ARG A 254 27.52 -8.77 12.02
C ARG A 254 28.33 -9.33 13.21
N ASN A 255 27.81 -9.18 14.42
CA ASN A 255 28.41 -9.72 15.62
C ASN A 255 28.16 -11.25 15.78
N ALA A 256 28.78 -11.87 16.78
CA ALA A 256 28.69 -13.31 17.03
C ALA A 256 27.26 -13.80 17.35
N THR A 257 26.35 -12.92 17.75
CA THR A 257 24.95 -13.24 18.06
C THR A 257 24.01 -13.02 16.88
N GLY A 258 24.54 -12.52 15.75
CA GLY A 258 23.80 -12.31 14.50
C GLY A 258 23.22 -10.91 14.32
N TYR A 259 23.37 -10.00 15.28
CA TYR A 259 22.92 -8.62 15.14
C TYR A 259 23.96 -7.77 14.40
N ILE A 260 23.48 -6.74 13.70
CA ILE A 260 24.29 -5.75 12.98
C ILE A 260 24.07 -4.40 13.65
N ILE A 261 24.83 -4.13 14.71
CA ILE A 261 24.68 -2.95 15.59
C ILE A 261 25.77 -1.89 15.38
N GLU A 262 26.61 -2.09 14.38
CA GLU A 262 27.68 -1.18 13.96
C GLU A 262 27.87 -1.25 12.44
N GLY A 263 28.71 -0.40 11.89
CA GLY A 263 28.98 -0.31 10.46
C GLY A 263 28.11 0.70 9.72
N PRO A 264 28.48 1.03 8.47
CA PRO A 264 27.73 1.95 7.63
C PRO A 264 26.38 1.40 7.22
N GLU A 265 25.39 2.31 7.07
CA GLU A 265 24.07 2.02 6.56
C GLU A 265 23.73 3.04 5.48
N TYR A 266 23.14 2.60 4.39
CA TYR A 266 22.80 3.43 3.25
C TYR A 266 21.31 3.29 2.88
N LEU A 267 20.79 4.29 2.17
CA LEU A 267 19.56 4.21 1.39
C LEU A 267 19.97 4.29 -0.08
N THR A 268 19.58 3.31 -0.88
CA THR A 268 19.90 3.25 -2.31
C THR A 268 18.66 3.26 -3.16
N VAL A 269 18.69 4.00 -4.26
CA VAL A 269 17.73 3.96 -5.36
C VAL A 269 18.29 3.08 -6.47
N PHE A 270 17.50 2.12 -6.92
CA PHE A 270 17.82 1.24 -8.04
C PHE A 270 16.87 1.49 -9.21
N ASP A 271 17.38 1.38 -10.41
CA ASP A 271 16.60 1.43 -11.65
C ASP A 271 15.64 0.23 -11.75
N GLY A 272 14.36 0.50 -11.99
CA GLY A 272 13.35 -0.54 -12.06
C GLY A 272 13.56 -1.52 -13.22
N LEU A 273 14.01 -1.02 -14.37
CA LEU A 273 14.16 -1.83 -15.58
C LEU A 273 15.28 -2.88 -15.46
N ASN A 274 16.39 -2.55 -14.80
CA ASN A 274 17.61 -3.39 -14.84
C ASN A 274 18.27 -3.58 -13.47
N GLY A 275 17.73 -3.03 -12.39
CA GLY A 275 18.25 -3.15 -11.03
C GLY A 275 19.58 -2.44 -10.76
N ALA A 276 20.08 -1.59 -11.66
CA ALA A 276 21.33 -0.87 -11.47
C ALA A 276 21.22 0.19 -10.36
N GLU A 277 22.30 0.38 -9.59
CA GLU A 277 22.39 1.49 -8.64
C GLU A 277 22.26 2.85 -9.35
N LEU A 278 21.25 3.65 -9.00
CA LEU A 278 21.08 5.01 -9.52
C LEU A 278 21.72 6.07 -8.62
N ASP A 279 21.52 5.99 -7.30
CA ASP A 279 22.16 6.85 -6.30
C ASP A 279 22.10 6.20 -4.91
N THR A 280 23.01 6.62 -4.02
CA THR A 280 23.11 6.13 -2.64
C THR A 280 23.41 7.27 -1.69
N ALA A 281 22.64 7.37 -0.60
CA ALA A 281 22.82 8.31 0.48
C ALA A 281 23.13 7.59 1.81
N GLU A 282 23.68 8.31 2.79
CA GLU A 282 23.74 7.79 4.16
C GLU A 282 22.32 7.56 4.69
N TYR A 283 22.08 6.37 5.26
CA TYR A 283 20.76 6.05 5.81
C TYR A 283 20.44 6.97 6.99
N PHE A 284 19.32 7.63 6.89
CA PHE A 284 18.75 8.37 7.99
C PHE A 284 17.32 7.87 8.22
N PRO A 285 16.89 7.67 9.44
CA PRO A 285 17.51 8.02 10.75
C PRO A 285 18.71 7.12 11.12
N VAL A 286 19.79 7.75 11.62
CA VAL A 286 21.02 7.06 12.00
C VAL A 286 20.82 6.18 13.25
N ARG A 287 21.54 5.05 13.30
CA ARG A 287 21.52 4.14 14.44
C ARG A 287 21.98 4.81 15.73
N GLY A 288 23.09 5.53 15.71
CA GLY A 288 23.70 6.16 16.88
C GLY A 288 24.05 5.16 17.97
N ASP A 289 23.88 5.57 19.25
CA ASP A 289 24.04 4.67 20.39
C ASP A 289 22.82 3.73 20.48
N VAL A 290 23.07 2.43 20.27
CA VAL A 290 22.04 1.37 20.31
C VAL A 290 21.28 1.38 21.64
N SER A 291 21.99 1.65 22.76
CA SER A 291 21.37 1.62 24.10
C SER A 291 20.35 2.73 24.31
N ALA A 292 20.47 3.84 23.59
CA ALA A 292 19.52 4.96 23.65
C ALA A 292 18.13 4.61 23.09
N TRP A 293 18.00 3.50 22.34
CA TRP A 293 16.74 3.00 21.80
C TRP A 293 15.96 2.08 22.76
N GLY A 294 16.51 1.78 23.95
CA GLY A 294 15.83 1.01 24.99
C GLY A 294 16.30 -0.44 25.17
N ASP A 295 17.26 -0.89 24.35
CA ASP A 295 18.00 -2.14 24.55
C ASP A 295 19.41 -2.04 23.99
N SER A 296 20.28 -3.01 24.33
CA SER A 296 21.69 -3.01 23.91
C SER A 296 22.00 -4.02 22.82
N HIS A 297 21.02 -4.70 22.26
CA HIS A 297 21.21 -5.80 21.31
C HIS A 297 20.56 -5.58 19.94
N GLY A 298 19.89 -4.45 19.74
CA GLY A 298 19.38 -4.07 18.42
C GLY A 298 17.91 -4.40 18.17
N ASN A 299 17.14 -4.88 19.16
CA ASN A 299 15.73 -5.15 18.97
C ASN A 299 14.91 -3.88 18.72
N ARG A 300 15.19 -2.80 19.45
CA ARG A 300 14.44 -1.53 19.33
C ARG A 300 14.92 -0.67 18.16
N VAL A 301 16.25 -0.56 17.99
CA VAL A 301 16.85 0.31 16.95
C VAL A 301 16.62 -0.20 15.53
N ASP A 302 16.53 -1.51 15.32
CA ASP A 302 16.38 -2.11 13.99
C ASP A 302 14.92 -2.49 13.66
N ARG A 303 13.97 -1.74 14.19
CA ARG A 303 12.55 -1.80 13.83
C ARG A 303 12.26 -0.75 12.79
N PHE A 304 12.06 -1.17 11.53
CA PHE A 304 11.87 -0.28 10.40
C PHE A 304 10.45 -0.39 9.85
N ASN A 305 9.92 0.76 9.39
CA ASN A 305 8.80 0.85 8.47
C ASN A 305 9.19 1.76 7.31
N ALA A 306 8.46 1.68 6.20
CA ALA A 306 8.61 2.62 5.10
C ALA A 306 7.26 2.86 4.42
N ALA A 307 7.14 4.00 3.73
CA ALA A 307 5.98 4.36 2.93
C ALA A 307 6.38 5.18 1.71
N VAL A 308 5.42 5.33 0.81
CA VAL A 308 5.41 6.33 -0.25
C VAL A 308 4.31 7.34 0.08
N ALA A 309 4.57 8.65 -0.11
CA ALA A 309 3.61 9.69 0.22
C ALA A 309 3.74 10.92 -0.70
N TYR A 310 2.62 11.53 -1.08
CA TYR A 310 2.59 12.77 -1.85
C TYR A 310 2.73 14.00 -0.94
N LEU A 311 3.91 14.16 -0.34
CA LEU A 311 4.21 15.24 0.61
C LEU A 311 4.19 16.63 -0.03
N GLY A 312 4.47 16.74 -1.31
CA GLY A 312 4.37 17.97 -2.09
C GLY A 312 3.05 18.13 -2.85
N GLY A 313 2.19 17.12 -2.84
CA GLY A 313 0.90 17.09 -3.55
C GLY A 313 0.98 16.67 -5.02
N GLU A 314 2.13 16.70 -5.68
CA GLU A 314 2.25 16.36 -7.10
C GLU A 314 3.04 15.05 -7.33
N ARG A 315 4.24 14.98 -6.81
CA ARG A 315 5.14 13.81 -6.97
C ARG A 315 5.37 13.11 -5.64
N PRO A 316 5.52 11.78 -5.63
CA PRO A 316 5.71 11.01 -4.41
C PRO A 316 7.10 11.21 -3.81
N SER A 317 7.21 11.03 -2.51
CA SER A 317 8.44 10.93 -1.73
C SER A 317 8.46 9.58 -1.03
N ALA A 318 9.64 9.01 -0.78
CA ALA A 318 9.77 7.87 0.11
C ALA A 318 9.93 8.33 1.55
N VAL A 319 9.33 7.62 2.50
CA VAL A 319 9.47 7.85 3.94
C VAL A 319 10.03 6.61 4.59
N PHE A 320 11.12 6.74 5.31
CA PHE A 320 11.73 5.64 6.07
C PHE A 320 11.70 5.95 7.55
N GLN A 321 11.19 5.02 8.35
CA GLN A 321 11.07 5.09 9.79
C GLN A 321 12.04 4.13 10.45
N ARG A 322 12.65 4.55 11.57
CA ARG A 322 13.43 3.69 12.47
C ARG A 322 12.92 3.86 13.90
N GLY A 323 12.64 2.74 14.56
CA GLY A 323 12.13 2.72 15.92
C GLY A 323 10.68 3.15 16.04
N TYR A 324 9.97 2.61 17.01
CA TYR A 324 8.59 2.96 17.32
C TYR A 324 8.13 2.55 18.75
N TYR A 325 8.87 1.68 19.42
CA TYR A 325 8.56 1.27 20.79
C TYR A 325 8.96 2.32 21.85
N THR A 326 10.02 3.08 21.56
CA THR A 326 10.56 4.12 22.43
C THR A 326 10.82 5.37 21.60
N ARG A 327 12.07 5.61 21.18
CA ARG A 327 12.38 6.64 20.20
C ARG A 327 11.73 6.33 18.87
N LEU A 328 11.03 7.30 18.31
CA LEU A 328 10.38 7.27 17.00
C LEU A 328 11.10 8.26 16.09
N THR A 329 11.62 7.79 14.97
CA THR A 329 12.31 8.66 14.01
C THR A 329 11.87 8.37 12.59
N MET A 330 11.81 9.41 11.74
CA MET A 330 11.49 9.30 10.31
C MET A 330 12.36 10.22 9.48
N ALA A 331 12.54 9.88 8.21
CA ALA A 331 13.07 10.78 7.20
C ALA A 331 12.29 10.60 5.89
N ALA A 332 11.96 11.71 5.25
CA ALA A 332 11.45 11.72 3.90
C ALA A 332 12.55 12.00 2.89
N TRP A 333 12.44 11.37 1.72
CA TRP A 333 13.42 11.40 0.65
C TRP A 333 12.76 11.66 -0.69
N ASP A 334 13.34 12.54 -1.46
CA ASP A 334 12.97 12.84 -2.83
C ASP A 334 14.00 12.27 -3.80
N TRP A 335 13.54 11.52 -4.80
CA TRP A 335 14.34 11.15 -5.97
C TRP A 335 13.96 12.08 -7.11
N ARG A 336 14.85 12.99 -7.48
CA ARG A 336 14.59 14.01 -8.51
C ARG A 336 15.88 14.30 -9.28
N ASP A 337 15.76 14.43 -10.59
CA ASP A 337 16.87 14.86 -11.46
C ASP A 337 18.14 14.01 -11.27
N GLY A 338 17.98 12.71 -11.00
CA GLY A 338 19.07 11.76 -10.78
C GLY A 338 19.79 11.93 -9.42
N GLN A 339 19.14 12.53 -8.44
CA GLN A 339 19.69 12.74 -7.10
C GLN A 339 18.70 12.31 -6.00
N LEU A 340 19.21 11.56 -5.02
CA LEU A 340 18.50 11.20 -3.80
C LEU A 340 18.75 12.27 -2.73
N THR A 341 17.73 13.04 -2.39
CA THR A 341 17.83 14.15 -1.42
C THR A 341 16.89 13.96 -0.24
N ARG A 342 17.39 14.21 0.97
CA ARG A 342 16.56 14.17 2.18
C ARG A 342 15.75 15.45 2.28
N ARG A 343 14.40 15.27 2.30
CA ARG A 343 13.44 16.38 2.34
C ARG A 343 13.29 16.94 3.75
N TRP A 344 13.03 16.08 4.73
CA TRP A 344 12.91 16.42 6.15
C TRP A 344 13.23 15.22 7.05
N THR A 345 13.35 15.49 8.35
CA THR A 345 13.51 14.49 9.41
C THR A 345 12.59 14.79 10.56
N PHE A 346 12.13 13.75 11.26
CA PHE A 346 11.40 13.80 12.51
C PHE A 346 12.10 12.92 13.54
N ASP A 347 12.20 13.41 14.78
CA ASP A 347 12.80 12.65 15.89
C ASP A 347 12.05 12.99 17.18
N SER A 348 11.54 11.97 17.87
CA SER A 348 10.86 12.12 19.15
C SER A 348 11.78 12.52 20.30
N ASP A 349 13.11 12.47 20.13
CA ASP A 349 14.08 12.95 21.12
C ASP A 349 14.44 14.42 20.95
N GLU A 350 13.97 15.08 19.87
CA GLU A 350 14.11 16.52 19.71
C GLU A 350 13.15 17.30 20.64
N PRO A 351 13.58 18.46 21.16
CA PRO A 351 12.76 19.28 22.05
C PRO A 351 11.39 19.63 21.43
N GLY A 352 10.32 19.31 22.14
CA GLY A 352 8.93 19.52 21.73
C GLY A 352 8.27 18.31 21.09
N ASN A 353 9.02 17.23 20.83
CA ASN A 353 8.51 15.98 20.24
C ASN A 353 8.43 14.83 21.26
N GLU A 354 8.75 15.06 22.53
CA GLU A 354 8.89 14.01 23.55
C GLU A 354 7.62 13.17 23.73
N SER A 355 6.43 13.75 23.50
CA SER A 355 5.14 13.04 23.59
C SER A 355 4.93 12.00 22.49
N TYR A 356 5.76 12.01 21.43
CA TYR A 356 5.71 11.01 20.36
C TYR A 356 6.49 9.72 20.67
N ARG A 357 7.25 9.69 21.76
CA ARG A 357 7.94 8.48 22.20
C ARG A 357 6.94 7.39 22.52
N GLY A 358 7.16 6.17 21.99
CA GLY A 358 6.25 5.03 22.18
C GLY A 358 4.92 5.11 21.43
N GLN A 359 4.75 6.09 20.56
CA GLN A 359 3.52 6.33 19.80
C GLN A 359 3.55 5.75 18.38
N GLY A 360 4.53 4.90 18.05
CA GLY A 360 4.59 4.20 16.76
C GLY A 360 3.95 2.83 16.80
N ASN A 361 3.80 2.22 15.61
CA ASN A 361 3.16 0.95 15.41
C ASN A 361 4.06 0.03 14.57
N HIS A 362 3.76 -1.28 14.56
CA HIS A 362 4.33 -2.23 13.58
C HIS A 362 3.93 -1.94 12.14
N GLN A 363 3.20 -0.87 11.91
CA GLN A 363 2.75 -0.43 10.61
C GLN A 363 2.68 1.08 10.56
N LEU A 364 2.58 1.59 9.35
CA LEU A 364 2.21 2.96 9.08
C LEU A 364 1.14 2.99 7.99
N SER A 365 0.49 4.11 7.84
CA SER A 365 -0.43 4.41 6.76
C SER A 365 -0.21 5.84 6.28
N VAL A 366 -0.77 6.16 5.13
CA VAL A 366 -0.65 7.46 4.49
C VAL A 366 -2.03 7.92 4.05
N ALA A 367 -2.39 9.15 4.35
CA ALA A 367 -3.65 9.75 3.93
C ALA A 367 -3.56 11.28 3.95
N ASP A 368 -4.43 11.96 3.20
CA ASP A 368 -4.68 13.40 3.33
C ASP A 368 -5.66 13.62 4.49
N VAL A 369 -5.14 13.80 5.71
CA VAL A 369 -5.96 13.84 6.93
C VAL A 369 -6.73 15.16 7.10
N ASN A 370 -6.40 16.17 6.36
CA ASN A 370 -6.97 17.52 6.48
C ASN A 370 -7.54 18.05 5.14
N ASN A 371 -7.59 17.21 4.11
CA ASN A 371 -8.13 17.48 2.78
C ASN A 371 -7.45 18.69 2.09
N ASN A 372 -6.12 18.80 2.23
CA ASN A 372 -5.32 19.87 1.64
C ASN A 372 -4.60 19.46 0.34
N GLY A 373 -4.74 18.22 -0.11
CA GLY A 373 -4.08 17.67 -1.29
C GLY A 373 -2.65 17.21 -1.05
N ARG A 374 -2.25 17.00 0.22
CA ARG A 374 -0.96 16.45 0.62
C ARG A 374 -1.17 15.33 1.61
N HIS A 375 -0.28 14.37 1.60
CA HIS A 375 -0.34 13.25 2.52
C HIS A 375 0.38 13.54 3.84
N GLU A 376 -0.22 13.08 4.93
CA GLU A 376 0.38 12.90 6.24
C GLU A 376 0.79 11.44 6.44
N ILE A 377 1.72 11.21 7.37
CA ILE A 377 2.17 9.88 7.78
C ILE A 377 1.54 9.53 9.12
N ILE A 378 0.79 8.44 9.14
CA ILE A 378 0.15 7.90 10.34
C ILE A 378 0.92 6.65 10.76
N THR A 379 1.61 6.69 11.91
CA THR A 379 2.32 5.54 12.47
C THR A 379 1.73 5.20 13.82
N GLY A 380 0.71 4.35 13.85
CA GLY A 380 -0.10 4.14 15.05
C GLY A 380 -0.88 5.38 15.46
N PRO A 381 -0.80 5.81 16.73
CA PRO A 381 -1.49 7.01 17.17
C PRO A 381 -0.83 8.31 16.73
N ALA A 382 0.45 8.30 16.35
CA ALA A 382 1.17 9.49 15.92
C ALA A 382 0.83 9.87 14.47
N VAL A 383 0.58 11.16 14.23
CA VAL A 383 0.39 11.77 12.92
C VAL A 383 1.47 12.81 12.70
N ILE A 384 2.21 12.66 11.60
CA ILE A 384 3.30 13.56 11.18
C ILE A 384 2.88 14.23 9.88
N ASP A 385 2.97 15.55 9.81
CA ASP A 385 2.54 16.33 8.66
C ASP A 385 3.48 16.17 7.44
N SER A 386 3.03 16.66 6.30
CA SER A 386 3.78 16.61 5.03
C SER A 386 5.12 17.35 5.06
N GLU A 387 5.38 18.14 6.09
CA GLU A 387 6.64 18.88 6.32
C GLU A 387 7.52 18.27 7.43
N GLY A 388 7.12 17.10 7.97
CA GLY A 388 7.88 16.38 8.98
C GLY A 388 7.68 16.90 10.40
N ARG A 389 6.59 17.62 10.69
CA ARG A 389 6.25 18.09 12.04
C ARG A 389 5.20 17.18 12.66
N GLY A 390 5.32 16.90 13.94
CA GLY A 390 4.27 16.20 14.68
C GLY A 390 2.99 17.03 14.74
N GLN A 391 1.87 16.49 14.21
CA GLN A 391 0.57 17.17 14.32
C GLN A 391 -0.09 16.86 15.66
N HIS A 392 -0.23 15.59 15.98
CA HIS A 392 -0.80 15.11 17.23
C HIS A 392 -0.46 13.63 17.49
N ASN A 393 -0.68 13.20 18.72
CA ASN A 393 -0.57 11.83 19.19
C ASN A 393 -1.56 11.62 20.35
N VAL A 394 -1.58 10.44 20.96
CA VAL A 394 -2.55 10.11 22.03
C VAL A 394 -1.89 9.84 23.39
N ALA A 395 -0.63 10.25 23.57
CA ALA A 395 0.12 9.99 24.80
C ALA A 395 -0.57 10.56 26.05
N GLU A 396 -1.27 11.68 25.92
CA GLU A 396 -1.99 12.33 27.03
C GLU A 396 -3.41 11.78 27.27
N THR A 397 -3.99 11.08 26.26
CA THR A 397 -5.40 10.66 26.28
C THR A 397 -5.60 9.21 26.66
N ILE A 398 -4.73 8.30 26.20
CA ILE A 398 -4.85 6.87 26.49
C ILE A 398 -3.69 6.38 27.34
N ASN A 399 -2.47 6.49 26.83
CA ASN A 399 -1.29 5.89 27.44
C ASN A 399 -0.03 6.42 26.76
N PRO A 400 1.07 6.66 27.50
CA PRO A 400 2.37 6.87 26.90
C PRO A 400 2.82 5.73 25.97
N ASP A 401 2.34 4.49 26.18
CA ASP A 401 2.62 3.33 25.32
C ASP A 401 1.52 3.09 24.30
N GLY A 402 1.31 4.02 23.36
CA GLY A 402 0.27 3.97 22.33
C GLY A 402 0.53 2.95 21.19
N HIS A 403 1.43 2.00 21.37
CA HIS A 403 1.85 1.01 20.38
C HIS A 403 0.77 -0.04 20.05
N GLY A 404 0.80 -0.57 18.82
CA GLY A 404 -0.08 -1.64 18.35
C GLY A 404 0.42 -2.35 17.08
N ASP A 405 -0.30 -3.38 16.67
CA ASP A 405 0.08 -4.31 15.59
C ASP A 405 -0.73 -4.13 14.30
N ALA A 406 -1.78 -3.31 14.31
CA ALA A 406 -2.62 -3.05 13.15
C ALA A 406 -3.05 -1.58 13.09
N LEU A 407 -3.33 -1.09 11.88
CA LEU A 407 -3.70 0.29 11.63
C LEU A 407 -4.50 0.39 10.33
N HIS A 408 -5.72 0.89 10.39
CA HIS A 408 -6.58 1.11 9.23
C HIS A 408 -6.94 2.57 9.12
N VAL A 409 -6.64 3.18 7.97
CA VAL A 409 -6.86 4.60 7.71
C VAL A 409 -7.56 4.76 6.36
N THR A 410 -8.80 5.23 6.36
CA THR A 410 -9.59 5.53 5.16
C THR A 410 -10.80 6.38 5.53
N GLN A 411 -11.56 6.83 4.54
CA GLN A 411 -12.89 7.37 4.78
C GLN A 411 -13.84 6.24 5.19
N MET A 412 -14.49 6.37 6.34
CA MET A 412 -15.32 5.31 6.93
C MET A 412 -16.80 5.72 7.08
N VAL A 413 -17.13 6.91 6.60
CA VAL A 413 -18.48 7.48 6.68
C VAL A 413 -18.86 8.13 5.36
N LYS A 414 -20.03 7.79 4.85
CA LYS A 414 -20.59 8.40 3.66
C LYS A 414 -20.69 9.94 3.78
N GLY A 415 -20.12 10.64 2.81
CA GLY A 415 -20.20 12.09 2.72
C GLY A 415 -19.25 12.85 3.66
N ASP A 416 -18.44 12.17 4.46
CA ASP A 416 -17.36 12.78 5.24
C ASP A 416 -16.03 12.58 4.51
N PRO A 417 -15.39 13.64 4.00
CA PRO A 417 -14.12 13.53 3.28
C PRO A 417 -12.91 13.28 4.20
N ILE A 418 -13.09 13.33 5.51
CA ILE A 418 -12.02 13.13 6.48
C ILE A 418 -11.79 11.62 6.69
N PRO A 419 -10.55 11.12 6.59
CA PRO A 419 -10.26 9.74 6.96
C PRO A 419 -10.31 9.54 8.47
N TYR A 420 -10.59 8.31 8.87
CA TYR A 420 -10.60 7.86 10.26
C TYR A 420 -9.48 6.85 10.49
N ILE A 421 -9.01 6.78 11.73
CA ILE A 421 -8.01 5.81 12.19
C ILE A 421 -8.70 4.81 13.10
N PHE A 422 -8.75 3.55 12.68
CA PHE A 422 -9.10 2.44 13.54
C PHE A 422 -7.82 1.67 13.92
N MET A 423 -7.68 1.37 15.20
CA MET A 423 -6.47 0.77 15.73
C MET A 423 -6.73 -0.12 16.95
N PRO A 424 -6.21 -1.36 16.99
CA PRO A 424 -5.97 -2.12 18.20
C PRO A 424 -4.68 -1.66 18.89
N PHE A 425 -4.65 -1.72 20.23
CA PHE A 425 -3.50 -1.36 21.06
C PHE A 425 -2.89 -2.58 21.75
N GLU A 426 -1.57 -2.66 21.78
CA GLU A 426 -0.82 -3.71 22.46
C GLU A 426 -0.78 -3.47 23.98
N GLY A 427 0.06 -2.57 24.44
CA GLY A 427 0.29 -2.36 25.87
C GLY A 427 -0.88 -1.76 26.65
N ALA A 428 -1.59 -0.79 26.07
CA ALA A 428 -2.77 -0.18 26.67
C ALA A 428 -4.01 -1.07 26.58
N GLY A 429 -4.05 -1.98 25.62
CA GLY A 429 -5.11 -2.95 25.35
C GLY A 429 -6.43 -2.34 24.92
N GLY A 430 -6.98 -2.82 23.82
CA GLY A 430 -8.29 -2.39 23.37
C GLY A 430 -8.37 -1.97 21.91
N LEU A 431 -9.55 -1.49 21.52
CA LEU A 431 -9.88 -1.02 20.18
C LEU A 431 -10.31 0.44 20.23
N ALA A 432 -9.90 1.23 19.27
CA ALA A 432 -10.28 2.63 19.20
C ALA A 432 -10.53 3.13 17.78
N LEU A 433 -11.46 4.08 17.64
CA LEU A 433 -11.75 4.81 16.42
C LEU A 433 -11.68 6.32 16.68
N ARG A 434 -11.03 7.05 15.78
CA ARG A 434 -10.94 8.51 15.83
C ARG A 434 -10.83 9.13 14.44
N PRO A 435 -11.21 10.41 14.27
CA PRO A 435 -10.86 11.15 13.04
C PRO A 435 -9.34 11.30 12.92
N ALA A 436 -8.82 11.16 11.72
CA ALA A 436 -7.36 11.20 11.50
C ALA A 436 -6.72 12.57 11.78
N HIS A 437 -7.49 13.65 11.74
CA HIS A 437 -7.02 15.01 12.02
C HIS A 437 -7.06 15.41 13.50
N SER A 438 -7.54 14.52 14.41
CA SER A 438 -7.73 14.81 15.83
C SER A 438 -7.19 13.69 16.72
N PRO A 439 -6.62 14.00 17.91
CA PRO A 439 -6.27 12.99 18.90
C PRO A 439 -7.46 12.46 19.69
N GLU A 440 -8.65 13.05 19.55
CA GLU A 440 -9.84 12.69 20.31
C GLU A 440 -10.53 11.46 19.70
N TYR A 441 -10.92 10.52 20.56
CA TYR A 441 -11.60 9.30 20.15
C TYR A 441 -13.11 9.50 20.03
N LEU A 442 -13.73 8.90 19.01
CA LEU A 442 -15.16 8.70 18.97
C LEU A 442 -15.56 7.64 20.01
N TRP A 443 -14.77 6.58 20.09
CA TRP A 443 -14.88 5.55 21.12
C TRP A 443 -13.54 4.82 21.32
N TYR A 444 -13.36 4.31 22.55
CA TYR A 444 -12.24 3.48 22.94
C TYR A 444 -12.72 2.40 23.93
N PHE A 445 -12.57 1.15 23.54
CA PHE A 445 -12.87 0.00 24.36
C PHE A 445 -11.57 -0.56 24.97
N HIS A 446 -11.42 -0.40 26.27
CA HIS A 446 -10.23 -0.79 27.00
C HIS A 446 -10.44 -2.08 27.79
N GLU A 447 -9.51 -3.05 27.67
CA GLU A 447 -9.53 -4.29 28.41
C GLU A 447 -8.25 -4.57 29.21
N GLY A 448 -7.18 -3.83 28.95
CA GLY A 448 -5.88 -4.04 29.62
C GLY A 448 -5.17 -5.34 29.21
N ILE A 449 -5.48 -5.87 28.03
CA ILE A 449 -4.81 -7.02 27.41
C ILE A 449 -4.29 -6.62 26.02
N ASP A 450 -3.30 -7.36 25.53
CA ASP A 450 -2.75 -7.17 24.20
C ASP A 450 -3.78 -7.50 23.11
N TYR A 451 -4.07 -6.51 22.26
CA TYR A 451 -4.86 -6.65 21.04
C TYR A 451 -3.91 -6.66 19.84
N GLY A 452 -3.44 -7.86 19.48
CA GLY A 452 -2.44 -8.02 18.44
C GLY A 452 -2.92 -7.63 17.03
N ARG A 453 -4.21 -7.77 16.71
CA ARG A 453 -4.75 -7.47 15.36
C ARG A 453 -6.18 -6.95 15.46
N GLY A 454 -6.60 -6.24 14.39
CA GLY A 454 -7.96 -5.78 14.18
C GLY A 454 -8.14 -5.33 12.74
N VAL A 455 -9.38 -5.22 12.30
CA VAL A 455 -9.76 -4.87 10.91
C VAL A 455 -10.94 -3.90 10.91
N ALA A 456 -10.96 -3.03 9.92
CA ALA A 456 -12.06 -2.12 9.60
C ALA A 456 -12.48 -2.32 8.14
N ALA A 457 -13.73 -2.71 7.90
CA ALA A 457 -14.31 -2.86 6.56
C ALA A 457 -15.84 -2.95 6.63
N GLU A 458 -16.56 -2.65 5.56
CA GLU A 458 -17.91 -3.17 5.38
C GLU A 458 -17.82 -4.66 5.04
N LEU A 459 -18.51 -5.52 5.81
CA LEU A 459 -18.43 -7.00 5.68
C LEU A 459 -19.68 -7.63 5.07
N ASP A 460 -20.82 -6.96 5.16
CA ASP A 460 -22.12 -7.53 4.82
C ASP A 460 -23.01 -6.41 4.26
N PRO A 461 -23.40 -6.45 2.98
CA PRO A 461 -24.22 -5.40 2.37
C PRO A 461 -25.62 -5.30 2.97
N GLU A 462 -26.07 -6.28 3.76
CA GLU A 462 -27.33 -6.20 4.51
C GLU A 462 -27.23 -5.39 5.82
N VAL A 463 -25.99 -5.06 6.25
CA VAL A 463 -25.70 -4.23 7.43
C VAL A 463 -24.75 -3.12 7.02
N LEU A 464 -25.32 -2.01 6.56
CA LEU A 464 -24.61 -0.93 5.88
C LEU A 464 -23.51 -0.28 6.73
N GLY A 465 -22.43 0.11 6.06
CA GLY A 465 -21.32 0.89 6.59
C GLY A 465 -20.20 0.05 7.19
N PHE A 466 -19.15 0.73 7.63
CA PHE A 466 -17.97 0.08 8.16
C PHE A 466 -18.24 -0.64 9.48
N HIS A 467 -17.63 -1.81 9.58
CA HIS A 467 -17.59 -2.66 10.78
C HIS A 467 -16.18 -2.73 11.33
N PHE A 468 -16.07 -2.87 12.67
CA PHE A 468 -14.82 -2.82 13.41
C PHE A 468 -14.73 -4.01 14.36
N TRP A 469 -13.62 -4.73 14.32
CA TRP A 469 -13.38 -5.87 15.20
C TRP A 469 -11.87 -6.13 15.39
N GLY A 470 -11.51 -7.00 16.33
CA GLY A 470 -10.12 -7.35 16.58
C GLY A 470 -9.96 -8.64 17.37
N SER A 471 -8.74 -8.97 17.72
CA SER A 471 -8.45 -9.97 18.71
C SER A 471 -8.91 -9.49 20.12
N GLY A 472 -8.93 -10.38 21.10
CA GLY A 472 -9.38 -10.06 22.46
C GLY A 472 -10.88 -10.27 22.70
N GLU A 473 -11.34 -10.11 23.95
CA GLU A 473 -12.72 -10.41 24.34
C GLU A 473 -13.70 -9.38 23.77
N VAL A 474 -13.42 -8.08 23.90
CA VAL A 474 -14.21 -7.02 23.25
C VAL A 474 -14.15 -7.17 21.74
N GLY A 475 -12.97 -7.46 21.18
CA GLY A 475 -12.78 -7.65 19.74
C GLY A 475 -13.55 -8.84 19.15
N SER A 476 -14.04 -9.76 19.97
CA SER A 476 -14.98 -10.82 19.55
C SER A 476 -16.38 -10.30 19.22
N ASN A 477 -16.67 -9.04 19.46
CA ASN A 477 -17.86 -8.34 19.01
C ASN A 477 -17.56 -7.55 17.74
N LEU A 478 -18.56 -7.43 16.87
CA LEU A 478 -18.53 -6.59 15.70
C LEU A 478 -19.23 -5.26 16.03
N PHE A 479 -18.53 -4.16 15.79
CA PHE A 479 -19.04 -2.81 16.07
C PHE A 479 -19.31 -2.05 14.78
N ASN A 480 -20.32 -1.17 14.81
CA ASN A 480 -20.53 -0.18 13.76
C ASN A 480 -19.69 1.09 14.04
N PHE A 481 -19.81 2.09 13.16
CA PHE A 481 -19.07 3.35 13.26
C PHE A 481 -19.29 4.09 14.60
N ASN A 482 -20.45 3.97 15.20
CA ASN A 482 -20.79 4.61 16.48
C ASN A 482 -20.28 3.82 17.71
N GLY A 483 -19.62 2.68 17.51
CA GLY A 483 -19.20 1.80 18.60
C GLY A 483 -20.33 0.94 19.18
N GLU A 484 -21.45 0.82 18.46
CA GLU A 484 -22.55 -0.04 18.87
C GLU A 484 -22.32 -1.46 18.33
N ARG A 485 -22.58 -2.46 19.16
CA ARG A 485 -22.45 -3.85 18.76
C ARG A 485 -23.55 -4.23 17.77
N VAL A 486 -23.15 -4.73 16.58
CA VAL A 486 -24.07 -5.18 15.52
C VAL A 486 -24.08 -6.69 15.31
N GLY A 487 -23.13 -7.42 15.90
CA GLY A 487 -23.03 -8.86 15.76
C GLY A 487 -21.84 -9.46 16.49
N ASN A 488 -21.52 -10.71 16.15
CA ASN A 488 -20.25 -11.31 16.51
C ASN A 488 -19.25 -11.08 15.38
N SER A 489 -17.99 -10.91 15.74
CA SER A 489 -16.90 -10.79 14.76
C SER A 489 -16.59 -12.13 14.11
N PRO A 490 -16.06 -12.12 12.87
CA PRO A 490 -15.38 -13.27 12.31
C PRO A 490 -14.11 -13.59 13.12
N SER A 491 -13.63 -14.83 13.01
CA SER A 491 -12.38 -15.25 13.65
C SER A 491 -11.13 -14.69 12.96
N SER A 492 -11.23 -14.31 11.68
CA SER A 492 -10.16 -13.64 10.94
C SER A 492 -10.03 -12.19 11.38
N VAL A 493 -8.79 -11.75 11.65
CA VAL A 493 -8.44 -10.39 12.08
C VAL A 493 -7.26 -9.83 11.27
N ASN A 494 -6.96 -10.42 10.10
CA ASN A 494 -5.75 -10.12 9.33
C ASN A 494 -6.02 -9.22 8.12
N HIS A 495 -6.67 -9.73 7.08
CA HIS A 495 -6.90 -9.02 5.83
C HIS A 495 -8.36 -9.09 5.38
N VAL A 496 -8.71 -8.17 4.50
CA VAL A 496 -9.98 -8.13 3.75
C VAL A 496 -9.68 -7.75 2.30
N ILE A 497 -10.52 -8.19 1.37
CA ILE A 497 -10.32 -8.05 -0.09
C ILE A 497 -11.66 -7.72 -0.75
N TRP A 498 -11.66 -6.95 -1.85
CA TRP A 498 -12.80 -6.87 -2.75
C TRP A 498 -12.76 -8.02 -3.75
N TRP A 499 -13.63 -8.99 -3.57
CA TRP A 499 -13.63 -10.22 -4.36
C TRP A 499 -14.96 -10.53 -5.03
N ASN A 500 -16.07 -10.47 -4.30
CA ASN A 500 -17.38 -10.72 -4.86
C ASN A 500 -17.87 -9.55 -5.75
N GLY A 501 -19.13 -9.58 -6.17
CA GLY A 501 -19.69 -8.58 -7.09
C GLY A 501 -20.27 -7.34 -6.41
N ASP A 502 -20.24 -7.24 -5.08
CA ASP A 502 -20.74 -6.09 -4.33
C ASP A 502 -19.60 -5.18 -3.80
N LEU A 503 -19.93 -4.13 -3.04
CA LEU A 503 -18.95 -3.18 -2.52
C LEU A 503 -18.44 -3.52 -1.12
N SER A 504 -18.95 -4.60 -0.50
CA SER A 504 -18.44 -5.09 0.76
C SER A 504 -17.11 -5.84 0.56
N ARG A 505 -16.38 -6.08 1.63
CA ARG A 505 -15.08 -6.78 1.57
C ARG A 505 -15.19 -8.16 2.19
N GLU A 506 -14.62 -9.14 1.53
CA GLU A 506 -14.46 -10.49 2.02
C GLU A 506 -13.28 -10.59 2.96
N LEU A 507 -13.37 -11.57 3.89
CA LEU A 507 -12.24 -11.96 4.75
C LEU A 507 -11.19 -12.68 3.91
N LEU A 508 -9.95 -12.19 3.93
CA LEU A 508 -8.80 -12.85 3.36
C LEU A 508 -7.90 -13.34 4.50
N ASN A 509 -7.81 -14.64 4.66
CA ASN A 509 -7.02 -15.21 5.76
C ASN A 509 -6.32 -16.50 5.32
N SER A 510 -5.00 -16.56 5.50
CA SER A 510 -4.20 -17.65 4.97
C SER A 510 -4.38 -17.77 3.45
N ASN A 511 -4.83 -18.91 2.93
CA ASN A 511 -5.09 -19.16 1.53
C ASN A 511 -6.60 -19.22 1.22
N THR A 512 -7.43 -18.48 1.97
CA THR A 512 -8.89 -18.55 1.84
C THR A 512 -9.54 -17.18 1.75
N ILE A 513 -10.60 -17.11 0.94
CA ILE A 513 -11.49 -15.93 0.86
C ILE A 513 -12.89 -16.35 1.29
N GLU A 514 -13.50 -15.58 2.21
CA GLU A 514 -14.81 -15.89 2.80
C GLU A 514 -15.65 -14.62 2.92
N GLN A 515 -16.91 -14.70 2.50
CA GLN A 515 -17.90 -13.68 2.83
C GLN A 515 -18.46 -13.93 4.23
N TRP A 516 -18.53 -12.89 5.06
CA TRP A 516 -19.12 -12.97 6.40
C TRP A 516 -20.56 -12.49 6.40
N HIS A 517 -21.47 -13.31 6.95
CA HIS A 517 -22.89 -12.97 7.12
C HIS A 517 -23.14 -12.62 8.57
N ILE A 518 -23.34 -11.33 8.84
CA ILE A 518 -23.45 -10.79 10.21
C ILE A 518 -24.67 -11.36 10.93
N ARG A 519 -25.83 -11.38 10.27
CA ARG A 519 -27.08 -11.86 10.87
C ARG A 519 -27.10 -13.36 11.13
N GLU A 520 -26.43 -14.11 10.25
CA GLU A 520 -26.35 -15.57 10.33
C GLU A 520 -25.18 -16.06 11.19
N ASN A 521 -24.26 -15.15 11.50
CA ASN A 521 -23.04 -15.42 12.29
C ASN A 521 -22.21 -16.59 11.70
N ARG A 522 -22.00 -16.60 10.38
CA ARG A 522 -21.26 -17.63 9.68
C ARG A 522 -20.56 -17.11 8.44
N PRO A 523 -19.44 -17.71 8.01
CA PRO A 523 -18.83 -17.42 6.71
C PRO A 523 -19.48 -18.26 5.60
N THR A 524 -19.33 -17.76 4.35
CA THR A 524 -19.45 -18.56 3.12
C THR A 524 -18.10 -18.55 2.43
N ARG A 525 -17.54 -19.73 2.15
CA ARG A 525 -16.28 -19.91 1.45
C ARG A 525 -16.45 -19.55 -0.04
N LEU A 526 -15.65 -18.60 -0.54
CA LEU A 526 -15.62 -18.20 -1.95
C LEU A 526 -14.42 -18.80 -2.69
N LEU A 527 -13.25 -18.87 -2.01
CA LEU A 527 -12.04 -19.47 -2.56
C LEU A 527 -11.26 -20.21 -1.47
N THR A 528 -10.72 -21.37 -1.83
CA THR A 528 -9.58 -21.98 -1.16
C THR A 528 -8.48 -22.15 -2.20
N ALA A 529 -7.38 -21.43 -2.08
CA ALA A 529 -6.23 -21.50 -2.99
C ALA A 529 -5.45 -22.79 -2.73
N GLU A 530 -5.85 -23.88 -3.43
CA GLU A 530 -5.32 -25.23 -3.19
C GLU A 530 -3.82 -25.32 -3.51
N GLY A 531 -3.06 -25.85 -2.57
CA GLY A 531 -1.60 -26.01 -2.67
C GLY A 531 -0.81 -24.72 -2.50
N ALA A 532 -1.47 -23.56 -2.45
CA ALA A 532 -0.83 -22.29 -2.20
C ALA A 532 -0.75 -21.97 -0.69
N SER A 533 0.18 -21.12 -0.29
CA SER A 533 0.42 -20.75 1.11
C SER A 533 0.60 -19.26 1.29
N SER A 534 0.06 -18.76 2.42
CA SER A 534 0.33 -17.41 2.91
C SER A 534 1.74 -17.28 3.47
N ILE A 535 2.19 -16.04 3.67
CA ILE A 535 3.47 -15.69 4.27
C ILE A 535 3.29 -15.16 5.71
N ASN A 536 4.38 -14.84 6.38
CA ASN A 536 4.45 -14.18 7.70
C ASN A 536 3.74 -14.92 8.85
N GLY A 537 3.63 -16.25 8.77
CA GLY A 537 3.18 -17.13 9.87
C GLY A 537 1.77 -16.79 10.36
N THR A 538 1.62 -16.40 11.62
CA THR A 538 0.31 -16.10 12.22
C THR A 538 -0.37 -14.85 11.65
N LYS A 539 0.37 -13.98 10.96
CA LYS A 539 -0.21 -12.83 10.25
C LYS A 539 -0.97 -13.27 9.01
N ALA A 540 -0.62 -14.44 8.46
CA ALA A 540 -1.35 -15.15 7.39
C ALA A 540 -1.63 -14.26 6.16
N ASN A 541 -0.62 -13.47 5.76
CA ASN A 541 -0.72 -12.51 4.67
C ASN A 541 -0.56 -13.19 3.30
N PRO A 542 -1.15 -12.67 2.22
CA PRO A 542 -0.73 -13.00 0.86
C PRO A 542 0.68 -12.44 0.59
N ASN A 543 1.32 -12.89 -0.49
CA ASN A 543 2.54 -12.24 -1.00
C ASN A 543 2.25 -10.81 -1.46
N LEU A 544 1.08 -10.60 -2.10
CA LEU A 544 0.55 -9.30 -2.49
C LEU A 544 -0.97 -9.38 -2.65
N GLN A 545 -1.67 -8.32 -2.33
CA GLN A 545 -3.07 -8.04 -2.67
C GLN A 545 -3.12 -6.69 -3.36
N ALA A 546 -3.66 -6.62 -4.59
CA ALA A 546 -3.74 -5.38 -5.36
C ALA A 546 -4.70 -5.51 -6.54
N ASP A 547 -5.29 -4.41 -7.01
CA ASP A 547 -5.98 -4.28 -8.30
C ASP A 547 -4.94 -4.25 -9.44
N LEU A 548 -4.44 -5.42 -9.86
CA LEU A 548 -3.35 -5.52 -10.83
C LEU A 548 -3.81 -5.46 -12.28
N PHE A 549 -5.03 -5.90 -12.56
CA PHE A 549 -5.65 -5.93 -13.90
C PHE A 549 -7.16 -6.16 -13.79
N GLY A 550 -7.89 -6.20 -14.92
CA GLY A 550 -9.34 -6.40 -14.89
C GLY A 550 -10.10 -5.17 -14.40
N ASP A 551 -11.22 -5.37 -13.73
CA ASP A 551 -12.02 -4.28 -13.15
C ASP A 551 -11.38 -3.80 -11.81
N TRP A 552 -12.09 -3.00 -11.04
CA TRP A 552 -11.63 -2.40 -9.78
C TRP A 552 -11.39 -3.39 -8.63
N ARG A 553 -11.76 -4.66 -8.78
CA ARG A 553 -11.56 -5.67 -7.71
C ARG A 553 -10.11 -6.14 -7.69
N GLU A 554 -9.74 -6.71 -6.55
CA GLU A 554 -8.34 -7.00 -6.24
C GLU A 554 -7.95 -8.42 -6.65
N GLU A 555 -6.74 -8.59 -7.17
CA GLU A 555 -6.05 -9.87 -7.26
C GLU A 555 -5.36 -10.19 -5.95
N VAL A 556 -5.15 -11.50 -5.72
CA VAL A 556 -4.36 -12.00 -4.60
C VAL A 556 -3.28 -12.97 -5.08
N ILE A 557 -2.06 -12.75 -4.59
CA ILE A 557 -0.88 -13.54 -4.95
C ILE A 557 -0.43 -14.37 -3.77
N PHE A 558 -0.24 -15.67 -3.99
CA PHE A 558 0.27 -16.61 -3.00
C PHE A 558 1.51 -17.36 -3.47
N ASN A 559 2.35 -17.76 -2.52
CA ASN A 559 3.46 -18.67 -2.75
C ASN A 559 2.95 -20.08 -3.11
N LEU A 560 3.45 -20.65 -4.21
CA LEU A 560 3.23 -22.03 -4.62
C LEU A 560 4.56 -22.79 -4.65
N ASN A 561 4.79 -23.61 -3.62
CA ASN A 561 5.96 -24.52 -3.51
C ASN A 561 7.33 -23.83 -3.66
N ASP A 562 7.46 -22.56 -3.29
CA ASP A 562 8.70 -21.75 -3.40
C ASP A 562 9.30 -21.64 -4.82
N THR A 563 8.55 -22.02 -5.84
CA THR A 563 9.00 -22.01 -7.24
C THR A 563 8.08 -21.23 -8.17
N HIS A 564 6.90 -20.84 -7.67
CA HIS A 564 5.94 -20.04 -8.41
C HIS A 564 5.23 -19.07 -7.45
N LEU A 565 4.79 -17.98 -7.99
CA LEU A 565 3.68 -17.21 -7.42
C LEU A 565 2.41 -17.55 -8.20
N ARG A 566 1.31 -17.80 -7.49
CA ARG A 566 0.00 -18.00 -8.10
C ARG A 566 -0.84 -16.75 -7.91
N VAL A 567 -1.32 -16.19 -9.00
CA VAL A 567 -2.20 -15.02 -9.03
C VAL A 567 -3.62 -15.49 -9.24
N TYR A 568 -4.51 -15.14 -8.34
CA TYR A 568 -5.94 -15.39 -8.42
C TYR A 568 -6.69 -14.10 -8.74
N THR A 569 -7.70 -14.20 -9.61
CA THR A 569 -8.65 -13.16 -9.96
C THR A 569 -10.08 -13.71 -9.94
N THR A 570 -11.06 -12.85 -9.70
CA THR A 570 -12.48 -13.25 -9.60
C THR A 570 -13.19 -13.24 -10.95
N THR A 571 -14.16 -14.14 -11.12
CA THR A 571 -15.11 -14.12 -12.23
C THR A 571 -16.55 -13.88 -11.78
N MET A 572 -16.76 -13.49 -10.52
CA MET A 572 -18.09 -13.18 -10.02
C MET A 572 -18.61 -11.93 -10.74
N PRO A 573 -19.86 -11.94 -11.26
CA PRO A 573 -20.40 -10.74 -11.90
C PRO A 573 -20.56 -9.59 -10.92
N THR A 574 -20.39 -8.35 -11.42
CA THR A 574 -20.66 -7.13 -10.67
C THR A 574 -21.53 -6.18 -11.47
N GLU A 575 -22.35 -5.38 -10.79
CA GLU A 575 -23.09 -4.26 -11.38
C GLU A 575 -22.38 -2.92 -11.15
N TYR A 576 -21.37 -2.90 -10.29
CA TYR A 576 -20.67 -1.69 -9.89
C TYR A 576 -19.54 -1.36 -10.87
N ARG A 577 -19.41 -0.05 -11.11
CA ARG A 577 -18.38 0.54 -11.96
C ARG A 577 -17.56 1.52 -11.14
N LEU A 578 -16.28 1.23 -10.96
CA LEU A 578 -15.33 2.12 -10.31
C LEU A 578 -14.10 2.29 -11.23
N PRO A 579 -13.40 3.42 -11.18
CA PRO A 579 -12.05 3.51 -11.71
C PRO A 579 -11.14 2.50 -11.02
N THR A 580 -10.10 2.04 -11.73
CA THR A 580 -9.08 1.19 -11.10
C THR A 580 -8.57 1.83 -9.80
N LEU A 581 -8.52 1.04 -8.74
CA LEU A 581 -8.04 1.50 -7.43
C LEU A 581 -6.56 1.90 -7.49
N MET A 582 -5.80 1.37 -8.45
CA MET A 582 -4.40 1.77 -8.67
C MET A 582 -4.24 3.22 -9.14
N HIS A 583 -5.30 3.85 -9.63
CA HIS A 583 -5.32 5.31 -9.89
C HIS A 583 -5.77 6.15 -8.68
N ASP A 584 -6.24 5.53 -7.59
CA ASP A 584 -6.40 6.24 -6.31
C ASP A 584 -5.04 6.38 -5.62
N PRO A 585 -4.54 7.62 -5.38
CA PRO A 585 -3.19 7.80 -4.86
C PRO A 585 -2.96 7.21 -3.46
N VAL A 586 -4.01 7.14 -2.62
CA VAL A 586 -3.90 6.54 -1.27
C VAL A 586 -3.81 5.02 -1.38
N TYR A 587 -4.66 4.41 -2.22
CA TYR A 587 -4.61 2.97 -2.48
C TYR A 587 -3.27 2.57 -3.13
N ARG A 588 -2.83 3.30 -4.18
CA ARG A 588 -1.59 2.96 -4.89
C ARG A 588 -0.34 3.05 -3.99
N VAL A 589 -0.25 4.07 -3.12
CA VAL A 589 0.86 4.12 -2.17
C VAL A 589 0.75 3.00 -1.11
N ALA A 590 -0.47 2.55 -0.76
CA ALA A 590 -0.65 1.42 0.14
C ALA A 590 -0.14 0.10 -0.46
N ILE A 591 -0.26 -0.10 -1.78
CA ILE A 591 0.38 -1.24 -2.46
C ILE A 591 1.90 -1.18 -2.33
N ALA A 592 2.51 0.00 -2.45
CA ALA A 592 3.96 0.15 -2.31
C ALA A 592 4.47 -0.16 -0.89
N TRP A 593 3.72 0.23 0.16
CA TRP A 593 4.13 -0.03 1.55
C TRP A 593 3.47 -1.28 2.18
N GLN A 594 2.71 -2.08 1.42
CA GLN A 594 2.08 -3.30 1.94
C GLN A 594 3.10 -4.27 2.56
N ASN A 595 4.34 -4.28 2.06
CA ASN A 595 5.45 -5.06 2.60
C ASN A 595 6.04 -4.52 3.92
N SER A 596 5.51 -3.42 4.47
CA SER A 596 6.02 -2.86 5.72
C SER A 596 5.57 -3.67 6.92
N SER A 597 6.55 -4.24 7.60
CA SER A 597 6.43 -4.93 8.89
C SER A 597 5.34 -6.03 8.90
N TYR A 598 4.15 -5.76 9.45
CA TYR A 598 3.11 -6.79 9.60
C TYR A 598 2.03 -6.76 8.51
N ASN A 599 2.24 -6.18 7.38
CA ASN A 599 1.33 -6.06 6.24
C ASN A 599 -0.14 -5.76 6.62
N GLN A 600 -0.80 -4.91 5.88
CA GLN A 600 -2.22 -4.58 6.04
C GLN A 600 -2.90 -4.61 4.69
N PRO A 601 -4.23 -4.87 4.65
CA PRO A 601 -4.99 -4.68 3.42
C PRO A 601 -4.90 -3.21 2.98
N PRO A 602 -4.77 -2.95 1.68
CA PRO A 602 -4.78 -1.58 1.17
C PRO A 602 -6.16 -0.96 1.36
N HIS A 603 -6.19 0.36 1.56
CA HIS A 603 -7.42 1.15 1.64
C HIS A 603 -7.39 2.30 0.63
N PRO A 604 -8.53 2.67 0.02
CA PRO A 604 -8.63 3.82 -0.86
C PRO A 604 -8.70 5.15 -0.10
N GLY A 605 -8.44 6.24 -0.81
CA GLY A 605 -8.57 7.59 -0.31
C GLY A 605 -10.01 8.13 -0.28
N TYR A 606 -10.99 7.32 -0.70
CA TYR A 606 -12.41 7.69 -0.71
C TYR A 606 -13.27 6.55 -0.15
N TYR A 607 -14.50 6.88 0.18
CA TYR A 607 -15.45 5.94 0.78
C TYR A 607 -15.96 4.93 -0.26
N ILE A 608 -15.73 3.64 -0.02
CA ILE A 608 -16.34 2.52 -0.76
C ILE A 608 -17.10 1.65 0.21
N ALA A 609 -18.41 1.60 0.05
CA ALA A 609 -19.34 0.74 0.78
C ALA A 609 -20.66 0.67 0.02
N THR A 610 -21.56 -0.23 0.39
CA THR A 610 -22.82 -0.51 -0.31
C THR A 610 -23.70 0.74 -0.50
N ASP A 611 -23.64 1.70 0.41
CA ASP A 611 -24.45 2.92 0.36
C ASP A 611 -23.72 4.13 -0.25
N MET A 612 -22.54 3.96 -0.88
CA MET A 612 -21.82 5.06 -1.52
C MET A 612 -22.64 5.73 -2.64
N ASP A 613 -22.32 6.98 -2.94
CA ASP A 613 -22.93 7.71 -4.04
C ASP A 613 -22.26 7.39 -5.38
N PHE A 614 -23.04 7.28 -6.45
CA PHE A 614 -22.57 7.08 -7.82
C PHE A 614 -22.99 8.23 -8.73
N PRO A 615 -22.10 8.66 -9.68
CA PRO A 615 -20.73 8.23 -9.82
C PRO A 615 -19.86 8.68 -8.62
N PRO A 616 -18.72 8.01 -8.36
CA PRO A 616 -17.74 8.50 -7.40
C PRO A 616 -17.18 9.85 -7.86
N ALA A 617 -16.68 10.64 -6.91
CA ALA A 617 -16.03 11.90 -7.26
C ALA A 617 -14.81 11.66 -8.16
N PRO A 618 -14.59 12.48 -9.21
CA PRO A 618 -13.43 12.35 -10.08
C PRO A 618 -12.12 12.44 -9.30
N LEU A 619 -11.17 11.56 -9.61
CA LEU A 619 -9.84 11.58 -9.01
C LEU A 619 -9.05 12.82 -9.49
N LYS A 620 -8.33 13.47 -8.58
CA LYS A 620 -7.49 14.64 -8.88
C LYS A 620 -6.07 14.21 -9.25
N ILE A 621 -5.95 13.48 -10.35
CA ILE A 621 -4.72 12.87 -10.81
C ILE A 621 -4.33 13.31 -12.22
N LYS A 622 -3.08 13.04 -12.58
CA LYS A 622 -2.56 13.11 -13.95
C LYS A 622 -1.56 11.98 -14.16
N THR A 623 -1.33 11.61 -15.41
CA THR A 623 -0.27 10.68 -15.80
C THR A 623 0.94 11.43 -16.37
N PRO A 624 2.11 10.82 -16.49
CA PRO A 624 3.33 11.39 -17.07
C PRO A 624 3.15 11.96 -18.46
#